data_80f96edd29eb9e5e260acb65a2b18ddd
#
_entry.id   80f96edd29eb9e5e260acb65a2b18ddd
#
_cell.length_a   1.000
_cell.length_b   1.000
_cell.length_c   1.000
_cell.angle_alpha   90.00
_cell.angle_beta   90.00
_cell.angle_gamma   90.00
#
_symmetry.space_group_name_H-M   'P 1'
#
loop_
_entity.id
_entity.type
_entity.pdbx_description
1 polymer ?
#
loop_
_entity_poly.entity_id
_entity_poly.type
_entity_poly.pdbx_seq_one_letter_code
_entity_poly.pdbx_strand_id
1 'polypeptide(L)'
;MKCVLTPLSIAVTVISMFALAACGSSRSSTPPTVPPPPPPPSSFTISGTVVNLAGTGGGLVLQDNLSDSLAVNANGSFTFAATVTSGGSYSVSISVQPTNPEQTCGVSNGSGEATADVTNIEINCGHDEWTWAKGPNTATNNGVYGTPGVAATSNNPGGRQAPVSWTDASGDLWLFGGYGLDSAGTLLPMNDVWKYSAGQWTWEGGSNIGGQKGTYGVLGNSAMTNIPGARMQAVSWTDASGDLWLFGGLGYDSVGTEASLNDLWKYSAGEWTWMGGSNLANQKGTYGTLGSAASSNIPGARCEAVSWIDSSGDFWLFGGLGYDSSGTRAPLNDLWIYSNGEWTWESGSELVNQSGVYGTQGVAAPGNVPGARFGNVSWRDRTGNLWLFGGTGFASSAVSGTLNDLWKYRNGEWTWMSGSSAVNGLAVYGVQGIPAAGNVPGPRQNPVSWTDLSGNLWLMGGSGKDSATEFGLLNDLWKYRNGEWTWVSGSDLSNQDGTYGTQGTPSLGNIPGGRFDMISWRDVNGNLWLFGGFGIASGPPGNLSDLWMYLP
;
A
#
# COMPACT_ATOMS: atom_id res chain seq x y z
N MET A 1 -23.92 51.96 -7.42
CA MET A 1 -23.48 53.18 -6.74
C MET A 1 -22.18 52.83 -6.02
N LYS A 2 -21.13 53.17 -6.67
CA LYS A 2 -20.12 54.22 -6.38
C LYS A 2 -19.44 53.94 -5.05
N CYS A 3 -18.21 53.45 -5.07
CA CYS A 3 -16.95 54.25 -5.16
C CYS A 3 -16.51 54.71 -3.78
N VAL A 4 -15.29 54.75 -3.23
CA VAL A 4 -13.98 54.88 -3.88
C VAL A 4 -12.93 54.93 -2.75
N LEU A 5 -11.79 54.29 -2.89
CA LEU A 5 -10.40 54.76 -2.73
C LEU A 5 -9.82 55.29 -1.41
N THR A 6 -8.69 54.69 -1.14
CA THR A 6 -7.40 55.17 -0.53
C THR A 6 -7.11 56.66 -0.64
N PRO A 7 -6.09 57.30 0.01
CA PRO A 7 -4.67 56.91 0.10
C PRO A 7 -3.91 57.38 1.38
N LEU A 8 -2.67 56.85 1.66
CA LEU A 8 -1.33 57.40 1.39
C LEU A 8 -1.01 58.80 1.98
N SER A 9 0.04 58.93 2.79
CA SER A 9 1.01 60.04 2.83
C SER A 9 2.01 59.81 3.97
N ILE A 10 3.31 59.65 3.79
CA ILE A 10 4.40 60.56 3.40
C ILE A 10 4.40 61.90 4.17
N ALA A 11 5.47 62.15 4.94
CA ALA A 11 6.16 63.42 5.12
C ALA A 11 7.39 63.15 6.03
N VAL A 12 8.63 63.23 5.61
CA VAL A 12 9.45 64.35 5.14
C VAL A 12 9.74 65.39 6.26
N THR A 13 10.98 65.29 6.75
CA THR A 13 12.03 66.29 6.98
C THR A 13 11.64 67.69 7.48
N VAL A 14 12.33 68.17 8.47
CA VAL A 14 12.95 69.51 8.46
C VAL A 14 14.18 69.62 9.34
N ILE A 15 15.24 70.11 8.75
CA ILE A 15 16.51 70.57 9.28
C ILE A 15 16.31 71.95 9.91
N SER A 16 17.01 72.23 11.00
CA SER A 16 17.36 73.61 11.36
C SER A 16 18.71 73.65 12.05
N MET A 17 19.62 74.23 11.36
CA MET A 17 20.88 74.78 11.91
C MET A 17 20.59 75.95 12.80
N PHE A 18 21.37 76.14 13.88
CA PHE A 18 21.94 77.43 14.28
C PHE A 18 23.29 77.26 15.01
N ALA A 19 24.17 78.13 14.64
CA ALA A 19 25.60 78.14 14.98
C ALA A 19 25.97 79.02 16.14
N LEU A 20 27.18 78.77 16.61
CA LEU A 20 28.19 79.62 17.25
C LEU A 20 28.01 80.10 18.72
N ALA A 21 28.93 79.65 19.53
CA ALA A 21 29.91 80.55 20.14
C ALA A 21 31.07 79.77 20.79
N ALA A 22 32.26 80.14 20.41
CA ALA A 22 33.51 79.58 20.93
C ALA A 22 33.87 80.10 22.30
N CYS A 23 34.43 79.21 23.13
CA CYS A 23 35.45 79.65 24.08
C CYS A 23 36.39 78.50 24.45
N GLY A 24 37.66 78.69 24.25
CA GLY A 24 38.66 77.62 24.27
C GLY A 24 39.07 77.21 25.70
N SER A 25 39.41 75.92 25.79
CA SER A 25 40.38 75.42 26.73
C SER A 25 41.04 74.14 26.15
N SER A 26 42.34 74.19 26.10
CA SER A 26 43.20 73.08 25.63
C SER A 26 43.00 71.82 26.45
N ARG A 27 42.60 70.74 25.80
CA ARG A 27 42.73 69.38 26.31
C ARG A 27 43.40 68.48 25.27
N SER A 28 44.39 67.78 25.81
CA SER A 28 45.15 66.70 25.16
C SER A 28 44.27 65.79 24.38
N SER A 29 44.52 65.66 23.08
CA SER A 29 43.85 64.67 22.17
C SER A 29 44.47 63.30 22.37
N THR A 30 43.77 62.42 23.07
CA THR A 30 43.96 60.99 22.89
C THR A 30 43.36 60.58 21.53
N PRO A 31 44.02 59.75 20.73
CA PRO A 31 43.47 59.31 19.46
C PRO A 31 42.19 58.51 19.70
N PRO A 32 41.18 58.56 18.79
CA PRO A 32 39.99 57.77 18.94
C PRO A 32 40.37 56.29 18.91
N THR A 33 40.04 55.54 19.94
CA THR A 33 40.11 54.10 19.95
C THR A 33 39.12 53.58 18.93
N VAL A 34 39.63 52.96 17.87
CA VAL A 34 38.82 52.19 16.93
C VAL A 34 38.12 51.07 17.74
N PRO A 35 36.81 50.96 17.72
CA PRO A 35 36.14 49.86 18.40
C PRO A 35 36.69 48.51 17.86
N PRO A 36 36.88 47.51 18.71
CA PRO A 36 37.34 46.20 18.26
C PRO A 36 36.38 45.68 17.16
N PRO A 37 36.90 44.98 16.14
CA PRO A 37 36.05 44.36 15.14
C PRO A 37 35.03 43.46 15.85
N PRO A 38 33.78 43.37 15.33
CA PRO A 38 32.78 42.48 15.90
C PRO A 38 33.36 41.06 15.92
N PRO A 39 33.06 40.25 16.96
CA PRO A 39 33.53 38.88 17.01
C PRO A 39 33.08 38.16 15.72
N PRO A 40 33.90 37.25 15.17
CA PRO A 40 33.51 36.47 13.99
C PRO A 40 32.18 35.77 14.27
N PRO A 41 31.29 35.69 13.29
CA PRO A 41 30.00 35.02 13.49
C PRO A 41 30.25 33.61 14.02
N SER A 42 29.56 33.20 15.07
CA SER A 42 29.60 31.85 15.58
C SER A 42 29.14 30.90 14.48
N SER A 43 29.88 29.82 14.27
CA SER A 43 29.51 28.75 13.35
C SER A 43 29.18 27.48 14.12
N PHE A 44 28.25 26.68 13.57
CA PHE A 44 27.73 25.46 14.17
C PHE A 44 28.05 24.25 13.32
N THR A 45 28.32 23.14 13.98
CA THR A 45 28.54 21.84 13.34
C THR A 45 27.20 21.21 12.90
N ILE A 46 27.22 20.50 11.77
CA ILE A 46 26.09 19.70 11.28
C ILE A 46 26.46 18.23 11.45
N SER A 47 25.69 17.54 12.31
CA SER A 47 25.96 16.15 12.68
C SER A 47 24.68 15.36 12.96
N GLY A 48 24.81 14.05 13.10
CA GLY A 48 23.70 13.15 13.36
C GLY A 48 24.16 11.71 13.56
N THR A 49 23.24 10.79 13.38
CA THR A 49 23.47 9.34 13.50
C THR A 49 23.01 8.59 12.28
N VAL A 50 23.73 7.55 11.91
CA VAL A 50 23.33 6.55 10.91
C VAL A 50 22.97 5.26 11.63
N VAL A 51 21.79 4.71 11.33
CA VAL A 51 21.27 3.46 11.88
C VAL A 51 20.90 2.50 10.75
N ASN A 52 20.94 1.21 11.05
CA ASN A 52 20.54 0.12 10.14
C ASN A 52 21.31 0.04 8.81
N LEU A 53 22.47 0.68 8.72
CA LEU A 53 23.36 0.49 7.59
C LEU A 53 23.98 -0.92 7.67
N ALA A 54 23.72 -1.77 6.67
CA ALA A 54 24.17 -3.16 6.63
C ALA A 54 25.49 -3.32 5.87
N GLY A 55 26.17 -4.43 6.13
CA GLY A 55 27.44 -4.79 5.49
C GLY A 55 28.59 -3.87 5.91
N THR A 56 29.52 -3.67 5.00
CA THR A 56 30.66 -2.73 5.20
C THR A 56 30.33 -1.30 4.78
N GLY A 57 29.03 -0.96 4.67
CA GLY A 57 28.54 0.38 4.33
C GLY A 57 28.89 0.85 2.92
N GLY A 58 29.12 -0.08 2.00
CA GLY A 58 29.62 0.25 0.66
C GLY A 58 28.74 1.24 -0.07
N GLY A 59 29.16 2.50 -0.12
CA GLY A 59 28.66 3.49 -1.03
C GLY A 59 27.64 4.50 -0.49
N LEU A 60 27.28 4.51 0.80
CA LEU A 60 26.45 5.60 1.34
C LEU A 60 27.23 6.92 1.32
N VAL A 61 26.73 7.92 0.62
CA VAL A 61 27.30 9.27 0.63
C VAL A 61 26.21 10.27 0.99
N LEU A 62 26.42 10.97 2.10
CA LEU A 62 25.62 12.10 2.55
C LEU A 62 26.15 13.39 1.92
N GLN A 63 25.29 14.39 1.77
CA GLN A 63 25.66 15.69 1.24
C GLN A 63 24.90 16.79 1.98
N ASP A 64 25.62 17.79 2.52
CA ASP A 64 25.03 19.01 3.07
C ASP A 64 25.12 20.15 2.06
N ASN A 65 24.03 20.90 1.88
CA ASN A 65 23.92 22.06 1.00
C ASN A 65 24.48 21.85 -0.43
N LEU A 66 24.40 20.61 -0.94
CA LEU A 66 24.90 20.21 -2.27
C LEU A 66 26.42 20.44 -2.50
N SER A 67 27.20 20.63 -1.45
CA SER A 67 28.63 20.96 -1.56
C SER A 67 29.56 20.18 -0.64
N ASP A 68 29.17 19.88 0.60
CA ASP A 68 29.96 19.09 1.55
C ASP A 68 29.49 17.63 1.52
N SER A 69 30.34 16.73 1.06
CA SER A 69 30.02 15.30 0.88
C SER A 69 30.76 14.44 1.89
N LEU A 70 30.04 13.53 2.54
CA LEU A 70 30.53 12.65 3.58
C LEU A 70 30.22 11.18 3.22
N ALA A 71 31.28 10.38 2.99
CA ALA A 71 31.13 8.93 2.86
C ALA A 71 30.97 8.29 4.25
N VAL A 72 29.92 7.47 4.42
CA VAL A 72 29.63 6.74 5.66
C VAL A 72 29.71 5.24 5.41
N ASN A 73 30.50 4.55 6.22
CA ASN A 73 30.78 3.12 6.05
C ASN A 73 30.30 2.25 7.22
N ALA A 74 29.68 2.84 8.25
CA ALA A 74 29.17 2.09 9.41
C ALA A 74 28.08 2.88 10.14
N ASN A 75 27.28 2.15 10.91
CA ASN A 75 26.36 2.74 11.86
C ASN A 75 27.07 3.56 12.93
N GLY A 76 26.43 4.60 13.44
CA GLY A 76 26.98 5.47 14.46
C GLY A 76 26.89 6.96 14.09
N SER A 77 27.56 7.81 14.86
CA SER A 77 27.54 9.26 14.65
C SER A 77 28.36 9.69 13.44
N PHE A 78 27.87 10.71 12.75
CA PHE A 78 28.60 11.39 11.67
C PHE A 78 28.64 12.90 11.93
N THR A 79 29.61 13.59 11.34
CA THR A 79 29.73 15.06 11.39
C THR A 79 30.32 15.53 10.06
N PHE A 80 29.68 16.54 9.46
CA PHE A 80 30.20 17.17 8.24
C PHE A 80 31.43 18.05 8.54
N ALA A 81 32.31 18.18 7.56
CA ALA A 81 33.54 18.96 7.72
C ALA A 81 33.28 20.47 7.69
N ALA A 82 32.31 20.91 6.89
CA ALA A 82 31.92 22.30 6.83
C ALA A 82 31.01 22.67 8.03
N THR A 83 31.13 23.90 8.51
CA THR A 83 30.25 24.49 9.54
C THR A 83 29.32 25.49 8.90
N VAL A 84 28.13 25.69 9.49
CA VAL A 84 27.15 26.69 9.07
C VAL A 84 27.17 27.87 10.00
N THR A 85 27.19 29.12 9.48
CA THR A 85 27.12 30.33 10.28
C THR A 85 25.81 30.44 11.05
N SER A 86 25.81 31.08 12.20
CA SER A 86 24.61 31.30 13.02
C SER A 86 23.47 31.92 12.19
N GLY A 87 22.29 31.24 12.20
CA GLY A 87 21.14 31.60 11.38
C GLY A 87 21.22 31.13 9.92
N GLY A 88 22.29 30.45 9.52
CA GLY A 88 22.41 29.86 8.20
C GLY A 88 21.63 28.54 8.07
N SER A 89 21.15 28.26 6.88
CA SER A 89 20.41 27.03 6.61
C SER A 89 21.34 25.84 6.34
N TYR A 90 20.89 24.65 6.76
CA TYR A 90 21.48 23.37 6.39
C TYR A 90 20.46 22.51 5.66
N SER A 91 20.94 21.65 4.75
CA SER A 91 20.10 20.71 4.00
C SER A 91 20.87 19.44 3.67
N VAL A 92 20.73 18.46 4.57
CA VAL A 92 21.37 17.16 4.43
C VAL A 92 20.51 16.23 3.58
N SER A 93 21.12 15.66 2.58
CA SER A 93 20.51 14.69 1.64
C SER A 93 21.43 13.49 1.43
N ILE A 94 20.88 12.43 0.83
CA ILE A 94 21.67 11.27 0.41
C ILE A 94 21.96 11.41 -1.07
N SER A 95 23.23 11.57 -1.41
CA SER A 95 23.67 11.70 -2.81
C SER A 95 23.94 10.35 -3.47
N VAL A 96 24.33 9.31 -2.68
CA VAL A 96 24.52 7.94 -3.15
C VAL A 96 23.95 6.98 -2.12
N GLN A 97 23.05 6.10 -2.56
CA GLN A 97 22.51 5.00 -1.75
C GLN A 97 23.49 3.82 -1.68
N PRO A 98 23.49 3.04 -0.58
CA PRO A 98 24.29 1.82 -0.49
C PRO A 98 23.92 0.80 -1.57
N THR A 99 24.93 0.08 -2.10
CA THR A 99 24.71 -0.91 -3.16
C THR A 99 25.19 -2.32 -2.79
N ASN A 100 25.79 -2.49 -1.60
CA ASN A 100 26.26 -3.81 -1.15
C ASN A 100 26.18 -3.97 0.38
N PRO A 101 25.05 -4.49 0.91
CA PRO A 101 23.80 -4.79 0.19
C PRO A 101 23.11 -3.53 -0.33
N GLU A 102 22.22 -3.70 -1.32
CA GLU A 102 21.39 -2.60 -1.82
C GLU A 102 20.41 -2.19 -0.71
N GLN A 103 20.47 -0.92 -0.29
CA GLN A 103 19.61 -0.36 0.75
C GLN A 103 19.05 0.99 0.31
N THR A 104 17.88 1.33 0.82
CA THR A 104 17.32 2.67 0.69
C THR A 104 17.42 3.37 2.03
N CYS A 105 18.28 4.37 2.12
CA CYS A 105 18.39 5.21 3.31
C CYS A 105 17.49 6.45 3.18
N GLY A 106 16.87 6.85 4.28
CA GLY A 106 16.10 8.08 4.41
C GLY A 106 16.75 9.06 5.39
N VAL A 107 16.44 10.36 5.26
CA VAL A 107 16.92 11.42 6.15
C VAL A 107 15.76 11.96 6.95
N SER A 108 15.90 12.01 8.27
CA SER A 108 15.00 12.71 9.19
C SER A 108 15.71 13.91 9.80
N ASN A 109 15.00 15.03 10.01
CA ASN A 109 15.52 16.30 10.51
C ASN A 109 16.68 16.89 9.66
N GLY A 110 16.72 16.53 8.37
CA GLY A 110 17.83 16.87 7.47
C GLY A 110 17.92 18.34 7.06
N SER A 111 16.96 19.19 7.39
CA SER A 111 16.99 20.61 7.00
C SER A 111 16.49 21.54 8.08
N GLY A 112 17.00 22.76 8.10
CA GLY A 112 16.62 23.78 9.07
C GLY A 112 17.59 24.97 9.09
N GLU A 113 17.44 25.84 10.09
CA GLU A 113 18.38 26.93 10.40
C GLU A 113 19.24 26.55 11.61
N ALA A 114 20.55 26.71 11.51
CA ALA A 114 21.48 26.40 12.58
C ALA A 114 21.56 27.59 13.59
N THR A 115 20.92 27.44 14.74
CA THR A 115 21.00 28.38 15.88
C THR A 115 21.89 27.86 17.03
N ALA A 116 22.30 26.58 16.93
CA ALA A 116 23.23 25.84 17.78
C ALA A 116 23.82 24.68 16.94
N ASP A 117 24.74 23.91 17.52
CA ASP A 117 25.19 22.66 16.88
C ASP A 117 23.99 21.74 16.60
N VAL A 118 23.87 21.29 15.36
CA VAL A 118 22.83 20.36 14.91
C VAL A 118 23.33 18.94 15.14
N THR A 119 22.62 18.18 15.98
CA THR A 119 23.02 16.82 16.38
C THR A 119 21.92 15.78 16.24
N ASN A 120 20.74 16.21 15.78
CA ASN A 120 19.52 15.41 15.74
C ASN A 120 19.15 14.88 14.35
N ILE A 121 20.05 14.98 13.38
CA ILE A 121 19.83 14.39 12.05
C ILE A 121 19.95 12.87 12.18
N GLU A 122 18.95 12.15 11.66
CA GLU A 122 18.98 10.69 11.61
C GLU A 122 18.95 10.22 10.16
N ILE A 123 19.92 9.37 9.81
CA ILE A 123 19.96 8.62 8.56
C ILE A 123 19.56 7.20 8.91
N ASN A 124 18.39 6.78 8.44
CA ASN A 124 17.92 5.42 8.65
C ASN A 124 18.00 4.65 7.32
N CYS A 125 18.85 3.63 7.29
CA CYS A 125 19.01 2.73 6.14
C CYS A 125 18.07 1.55 6.34
N GLY A 126 16.80 1.71 5.97
CA GLY A 126 15.79 0.67 5.97
C GLY A 126 16.30 -0.55 5.20
N HIS A 127 16.08 -1.74 5.70
CA HIS A 127 16.67 -2.93 5.15
C HIS A 127 15.88 -4.16 5.56
N ASP A 128 15.05 -4.62 4.64
CA ASP A 128 14.39 -5.93 4.72
C ASP A 128 13.86 -6.32 6.12
N GLU A 129 13.38 -5.31 6.89
CA GLU A 129 12.94 -5.49 8.28
C GLU A 129 11.44 -5.27 8.43
N TRP A 130 10.83 -6.15 9.20
CA TRP A 130 9.46 -5.97 9.65
C TRP A 130 9.39 -5.19 10.96
N THR A 131 8.40 -4.31 11.06
CA THR A 131 7.99 -3.64 12.29
C THR A 131 6.58 -4.10 12.64
N TRP A 132 6.39 -4.69 13.80
CA TRP A 132 5.05 -4.84 14.38
C TRP A 132 4.55 -3.48 14.85
N ALA A 133 3.77 -2.80 14.00
CA ALA A 133 3.41 -1.40 14.20
C ALA A 133 2.30 -1.24 15.24
N LYS A 134 1.27 -2.10 15.21
CA LYS A 134 0.11 -1.99 16.10
C LYS A 134 -0.67 -3.30 16.20
N GLY A 135 -1.63 -3.32 17.10
CA GLY A 135 -2.55 -4.45 17.34
C GLY A 135 -1.97 -5.52 18.25
N PRO A 136 -2.76 -6.51 18.63
CA PRO A 136 -2.32 -7.62 19.47
C PRO A 136 -1.49 -8.64 18.70
N ASN A 137 -0.64 -9.36 19.40
CA ASN A 137 0.11 -10.51 18.88
C ASN A 137 -0.61 -11.86 19.10
N THR A 138 -1.92 -11.80 19.31
CA THR A 138 -2.81 -12.96 19.46
C THR A 138 -3.94 -12.86 18.45
N ALA A 139 -4.51 -14.00 18.08
CA ALA A 139 -5.67 -14.05 17.19
C ALA A 139 -7.00 -13.80 17.93
N THR A 140 -8.06 -13.59 17.17
CA THR A 140 -9.47 -13.58 17.64
C THR A 140 -9.77 -12.47 18.65
N ASN A 141 -9.32 -11.25 18.32
CA ASN A 141 -9.58 -10.05 19.13
C ASN A 141 -10.80 -9.29 18.61
N ASN A 142 -11.69 -8.87 19.52
CA ASN A 142 -12.86 -8.05 19.18
C ASN A 142 -12.47 -6.67 18.68
N GLY A 143 -13.33 -6.06 17.87
CA GLY A 143 -13.18 -4.66 17.48
C GLY A 143 -13.39 -3.70 18.65
N VAL A 144 -12.51 -2.69 18.76
CA VAL A 144 -12.62 -1.58 19.73
C VAL A 144 -12.85 -0.28 18.95
N TYR A 145 -14.09 0.18 18.93
CA TYR A 145 -14.54 1.20 17.99
C TYR A 145 -14.37 2.64 18.49
N GLY A 146 -14.49 2.90 19.78
CA GLY A 146 -14.46 4.26 20.31
C GLY A 146 -15.62 5.13 19.83
N THR A 147 -15.36 6.42 19.61
CA THR A 147 -16.35 7.38 19.07
C THR A 147 -16.11 7.56 17.58
N PRO A 148 -17.14 7.51 16.72
CA PRO A 148 -16.98 7.72 15.27
C PRO A 148 -16.26 9.03 14.93
N GLY A 149 -15.33 8.99 13.99
CA GLY A 149 -14.53 10.13 13.57
C GLY A 149 -13.45 10.58 14.56
N VAL A 150 -13.25 9.84 15.67
CA VAL A 150 -12.27 10.21 16.71
C VAL A 150 -11.15 9.15 16.76
N ALA A 151 -9.93 9.57 16.42
CA ALA A 151 -8.74 8.75 16.55
C ALA A 151 -8.43 8.47 18.03
N ALA A 152 -8.06 7.24 18.36
CA ALA A 152 -7.62 6.88 19.70
C ALA A 152 -6.60 5.73 19.67
N THR A 153 -5.69 5.73 20.65
CA THR A 153 -4.69 4.67 20.78
C THR A 153 -5.31 3.30 21.07
N SER A 154 -6.48 3.27 21.72
CA SER A 154 -7.25 2.06 22.01
C SER A 154 -8.05 1.52 20.83
N ASN A 155 -8.33 2.34 19.81
CA ASN A 155 -9.09 1.91 18.66
C ASN A 155 -8.35 0.81 17.90
N ASN A 156 -9.07 -0.22 17.53
CA ASN A 156 -8.55 -1.33 16.76
C ASN A 156 -9.68 -2.01 15.98
N PRO A 157 -9.56 -2.17 14.66
CA PRO A 157 -10.46 -3.05 13.93
C PRO A 157 -10.34 -4.47 14.49
N GLY A 158 -11.44 -5.17 14.68
CA GLY A 158 -11.44 -6.55 15.15
C GLY A 158 -10.66 -7.48 14.23
N GLY A 159 -10.22 -8.61 14.76
CA GLY A 159 -9.54 -9.64 13.97
C GLY A 159 -10.39 -10.04 12.77
N ARG A 160 -9.85 -9.90 11.54
CA ARG A 160 -10.61 -10.08 10.30
C ARG A 160 -9.78 -10.55 9.12
N GLN A 161 -10.44 -11.21 8.19
CA GLN A 161 -9.90 -11.65 6.91
C GLN A 161 -10.66 -11.01 5.74
N ALA A 162 -9.99 -10.86 4.62
CA ALA A 162 -10.54 -10.40 3.35
C ALA A 162 -11.34 -9.08 3.39
N PRO A 163 -10.94 -8.05 4.18
CA PRO A 163 -11.47 -6.71 3.97
C PRO A 163 -10.94 -6.15 2.65
N VAL A 164 -11.42 -4.98 2.24
CA VAL A 164 -10.79 -4.20 1.18
C VAL A 164 -9.97 -3.06 1.76
N SER A 165 -8.97 -2.61 1.00
CA SER A 165 -8.03 -1.58 1.40
C SER A 165 -7.79 -0.56 0.30
N TRP A 166 -7.52 0.68 0.70
CA TRP A 166 -7.04 1.73 -0.20
C TRP A 166 -6.19 2.76 0.55
N THR A 167 -5.47 3.57 -0.20
CA THR A 167 -4.72 4.70 0.33
C THR A 167 -5.32 5.96 -0.28
N ASP A 168 -5.66 6.95 0.54
CA ASP A 168 -6.19 8.21 0.04
C ASP A 168 -5.08 9.16 -0.46
N ALA A 169 -5.48 10.33 -0.98
CA ALA A 169 -4.56 11.32 -1.50
C ALA A 169 -3.62 11.92 -0.44
N SER A 170 -3.97 11.80 0.85
CA SER A 170 -3.15 12.24 1.99
C SER A 170 -2.14 11.18 2.42
N GLY A 171 -2.26 9.96 1.88
CA GLY A 171 -1.44 8.81 2.27
C GLY A 171 -1.97 8.05 3.48
N ASP A 172 -3.17 8.36 3.96
CA ASP A 172 -3.82 7.62 5.03
C ASP A 172 -4.27 6.24 4.53
N LEU A 173 -4.14 5.22 5.39
CA LEU A 173 -4.49 3.84 5.05
C LEU A 173 -5.94 3.56 5.46
N TRP A 174 -6.74 3.08 4.54
CA TRP A 174 -8.16 2.82 4.75
C TRP A 174 -8.49 1.35 4.63
N LEU A 175 -9.53 0.93 5.37
CA LEU A 175 -10.05 -0.42 5.39
C LEU A 175 -11.58 -0.38 5.40
N PHE A 176 -12.23 -1.28 4.64
CA PHE A 176 -13.68 -1.48 4.67
C PHE A 176 -14.01 -2.97 4.80
N GLY A 177 -14.90 -3.30 5.74
CA GLY A 177 -15.54 -4.61 5.85
C GLY A 177 -14.60 -5.76 6.20
N GLY A 178 -14.75 -6.88 5.51
CA GLY A 178 -14.11 -8.17 5.79
C GLY A 178 -14.97 -9.10 6.64
N TYR A 179 -14.53 -10.34 6.82
CA TYR A 179 -15.11 -11.32 7.73
C TYR A 179 -14.39 -11.28 9.06
N GLY A 180 -14.99 -10.69 10.07
CA GLY A 180 -14.28 -10.34 11.29
C GLY A 180 -15.12 -10.34 12.55
N LEU A 181 -14.42 -10.12 13.66
CA LEU A 181 -15.02 -10.00 14.99
C LEU A 181 -15.53 -8.56 15.19
N ASP A 182 -16.82 -8.44 15.40
CA ASP A 182 -17.48 -7.18 15.72
C ASP A 182 -17.20 -6.73 17.17
N SER A 183 -17.83 -5.62 17.61
CA SER A 183 -17.66 -5.13 18.98
C SER A 183 -18.21 -6.07 20.06
N ALA A 184 -19.14 -6.96 19.70
CA ALA A 184 -19.73 -7.96 20.60
C ALA A 184 -18.96 -9.29 20.60
N GLY A 185 -17.95 -9.45 19.73
CA GLY A 185 -17.19 -10.68 19.54
C GLY A 185 -17.89 -11.70 18.65
N THR A 186 -18.84 -11.26 17.83
CA THR A 186 -19.50 -12.12 16.85
C THR A 186 -18.72 -12.09 15.54
N LEU A 187 -18.45 -13.26 14.97
CA LEU A 187 -17.71 -13.41 13.72
C LEU A 187 -18.68 -13.38 12.52
N LEU A 188 -18.71 -12.29 11.78
CA LEU A 188 -19.62 -12.04 10.65
C LEU A 188 -18.96 -11.13 9.59
N PRO A 189 -19.48 -11.07 8.36
CA PRO A 189 -19.14 -9.99 7.44
C PRO A 189 -19.44 -8.62 8.06
N MET A 190 -18.54 -7.66 7.83
CA MET A 190 -18.58 -6.29 8.35
C MET A 190 -18.85 -5.28 7.23
N ASN A 191 -19.32 -4.07 7.60
CA ASN A 191 -19.39 -2.92 6.71
C ASN A 191 -18.84 -1.63 7.34
N ASP A 192 -18.02 -1.79 8.36
CA ASP A 192 -17.32 -0.71 9.04
C ASP A 192 -16.19 -0.12 8.16
N VAL A 193 -16.00 1.19 8.27
CA VAL A 193 -14.95 1.94 7.59
C VAL A 193 -13.96 2.41 8.63
N TRP A 194 -12.69 2.14 8.40
CA TRP A 194 -11.59 2.52 9.28
C TRP A 194 -10.51 3.27 8.52
N LYS A 195 -9.89 4.23 9.20
CA LYS A 195 -8.74 4.97 8.74
C LYS A 195 -7.58 4.82 9.72
N TYR A 196 -6.39 4.54 9.23
CA TYR A 196 -5.14 4.55 9.99
C TYR A 196 -4.29 5.74 9.55
N SER A 197 -4.05 6.65 10.48
CA SER A 197 -3.28 7.86 10.26
C SER A 197 -2.53 8.22 11.54
N ALA A 198 -1.32 8.75 11.42
CA ALA A 198 -0.49 9.18 12.54
C ALA A 198 -0.39 8.13 13.68
N GLY A 199 -0.30 6.85 13.34
CA GLY A 199 -0.15 5.75 14.31
C GLY A 199 -1.44 5.34 15.03
N GLN A 200 -2.61 5.83 14.62
CA GLN A 200 -3.88 5.57 15.27
C GLN A 200 -4.98 5.16 14.29
N TRP A 201 -5.88 4.28 14.75
CA TRP A 201 -7.10 3.94 14.03
C TRP A 201 -8.23 4.90 14.38
N THR A 202 -9.02 5.25 13.38
CA THR A 202 -10.28 5.99 13.49
C THR A 202 -11.39 5.15 12.86
N TRP A 203 -12.49 4.91 13.58
CA TRP A 203 -13.70 4.37 13.00
C TRP A 203 -14.47 5.51 12.32
N GLU A 204 -14.51 5.53 10.99
CA GLU A 204 -15.08 6.62 10.20
C GLU A 204 -16.58 6.41 9.90
N GLY A 205 -17.06 5.18 9.92
CA GLY A 205 -18.47 4.89 9.62
C GLY A 205 -18.79 3.41 9.55
N GLY A 206 -20.00 3.12 9.10
CA GLY A 206 -20.53 1.77 9.09
C GLY A 206 -20.98 1.29 10.47
N SER A 207 -21.31 0.01 10.58
CA SER A 207 -21.79 -0.59 11.82
C SER A 207 -20.66 -1.24 12.60
N ASN A 208 -20.69 -1.13 13.93
CA ASN A 208 -19.82 -1.89 14.83
C ASN A 208 -20.33 -3.31 15.12
N ILE A 209 -21.45 -3.71 14.52
CA ILE A 209 -22.06 -5.05 14.57
C ILE A 209 -22.11 -5.62 13.16
N GLY A 210 -21.69 -6.85 12.99
CA GLY A 210 -21.65 -7.53 11.70
C GLY A 210 -23.01 -7.90 11.12
N GLY A 211 -23.02 -8.44 9.89
CA GLY A 211 -24.21 -8.95 9.22
C GLY A 211 -25.21 -7.89 8.76
N GLN A 212 -24.80 -6.65 8.55
CA GLN A 212 -25.67 -5.57 8.15
C GLN A 212 -26.00 -5.63 6.65
N LYS A 213 -27.29 -5.49 6.30
CA LYS A 213 -27.72 -5.35 4.90
C LYS A 213 -27.36 -3.99 4.32
N GLY A 214 -27.23 -3.90 2.99
CA GLY A 214 -26.97 -2.64 2.29
C GLY A 214 -28.16 -1.68 2.27
N THR A 215 -27.87 -0.38 2.31
CA THR A 215 -28.81 0.70 2.04
C THR A 215 -28.37 1.45 0.80
N TYR A 216 -29.10 1.30 -0.30
CA TYR A 216 -28.63 1.69 -1.63
C TYR A 216 -29.01 3.13 -2.05
N GLY A 217 -30.14 3.65 -1.55
CA GLY A 217 -30.64 4.96 -1.96
C GLY A 217 -31.00 5.03 -3.45
N VAL A 218 -30.72 6.18 -4.07
CA VAL A 218 -30.96 6.41 -5.50
C VAL A 218 -29.65 6.26 -6.26
N LEU A 219 -29.66 5.48 -7.35
CA LEU A 219 -28.49 5.23 -8.20
C LEU A 219 -27.86 6.56 -8.65
N GLY A 220 -26.54 6.67 -8.47
CA GLY A 220 -25.74 7.85 -8.83
C GLY A 220 -25.81 9.02 -7.83
N ASN A 221 -26.61 8.91 -6.74
CA ASN A 221 -26.73 9.97 -5.75
C ASN A 221 -26.06 9.57 -4.43
N SER A 222 -25.14 10.40 -3.96
CA SER A 222 -24.55 10.22 -2.63
C SER A 222 -25.58 10.56 -1.53
N ALA A 223 -25.45 9.88 -0.40
CA ALA A 223 -26.20 10.23 0.81
C ALA A 223 -25.53 9.63 2.05
N MET A 224 -25.60 10.32 3.17
CA MET A 224 -25.08 9.84 4.47
C MET A 224 -25.71 8.52 4.93
N THR A 225 -26.91 8.19 4.44
CA THR A 225 -27.61 6.94 4.75
C THR A 225 -27.23 5.78 3.84
N ASN A 226 -26.59 6.06 2.71
CA ASN A 226 -26.14 5.02 1.80
C ASN A 226 -24.97 4.26 2.44
N ILE A 227 -25.03 2.94 2.35
CA ILE A 227 -23.92 2.09 2.81
C ILE A 227 -23.98 0.75 2.11
N PRO A 228 -22.86 0.23 1.60
CA PRO A 228 -22.79 -1.15 1.11
C PRO A 228 -23.13 -2.14 2.21
N GLY A 229 -23.77 -3.24 1.86
CA GLY A 229 -23.97 -4.34 2.82
C GLY A 229 -22.64 -4.91 3.32
N ALA A 230 -22.66 -5.46 4.52
CA ALA A 230 -21.51 -6.12 5.13
C ALA A 230 -20.97 -7.22 4.22
N ARG A 231 -19.67 -7.17 3.91
CA ARG A 231 -19.05 -8.04 2.90
C ARG A 231 -17.58 -8.29 3.09
N MET A 232 -17.08 -9.34 2.46
CA MET A 232 -15.67 -9.71 2.32
C MET A 232 -15.32 -9.99 0.87
N GLN A 233 -14.03 -10.10 0.54
CA GLN A 233 -13.53 -10.55 -0.77
C GLN A 233 -14.05 -9.72 -1.97
N ALA A 234 -14.40 -8.46 -1.73
CA ALA A 234 -14.70 -7.51 -2.79
C ALA A 234 -13.40 -6.99 -3.42
N VAL A 235 -13.49 -6.40 -4.60
CA VAL A 235 -12.37 -5.68 -5.20
C VAL A 235 -12.53 -4.18 -5.02
N SER A 236 -11.40 -3.45 -5.02
CA SER A 236 -11.37 -2.01 -4.86
C SER A 236 -10.42 -1.33 -5.83
N TRP A 237 -10.71 -0.08 -6.13
CA TRP A 237 -9.84 0.84 -6.88
C TRP A 237 -9.81 2.18 -6.16
N THR A 238 -8.72 2.92 -6.32
CA THR A 238 -8.63 4.31 -5.89
C THR A 238 -8.50 5.17 -7.14
N ASP A 239 -9.43 6.07 -7.39
CA ASP A 239 -9.36 6.95 -8.54
C ASP A 239 -8.32 8.09 -8.36
N ALA A 240 -8.12 8.91 -9.39
CA ALA A 240 -7.15 10.01 -9.36
C ALA A 240 -7.49 11.10 -8.32
N SER A 241 -8.72 11.13 -7.82
CA SER A 241 -9.17 12.04 -6.76
C SER A 241 -8.93 11.48 -5.35
N GLY A 242 -8.48 10.22 -5.26
CA GLY A 242 -8.32 9.50 -3.99
C GLY A 242 -9.61 8.85 -3.47
N ASP A 243 -10.69 8.85 -4.26
CA ASP A 243 -11.94 8.21 -3.89
C ASP A 243 -11.85 6.69 -4.04
N LEU A 244 -12.42 5.95 -3.08
CA LEU A 244 -12.53 4.50 -3.16
C LEU A 244 -13.67 4.10 -4.11
N TRP A 245 -13.40 3.12 -4.96
CA TRP A 245 -14.40 2.35 -5.68
C TRP A 245 -14.39 0.91 -5.20
N LEU A 246 -15.59 0.33 -5.03
CA LEU A 246 -15.81 -1.02 -4.50
C LEU A 246 -16.74 -1.79 -5.44
N PHE A 247 -16.38 -3.03 -5.79
CA PHE A 247 -17.23 -3.89 -6.61
C PHE A 247 -17.38 -5.28 -6.02
N GLY A 248 -18.63 -5.76 -5.92
CA GLY A 248 -18.94 -7.13 -5.62
C GLY A 248 -18.57 -7.61 -4.22
N GLY A 249 -18.02 -8.81 -4.13
CA GLY A 249 -17.71 -9.51 -2.90
C GLY A 249 -18.76 -10.54 -2.50
N LEU A 250 -18.52 -11.20 -1.38
CA LEU A 250 -19.48 -12.09 -0.70
C LEU A 250 -20.04 -11.35 0.51
N GLY A 251 -21.35 -11.10 0.55
CA GLY A 251 -21.95 -10.29 1.61
C GLY A 251 -23.44 -10.10 1.48
N TYR A 252 -23.99 -9.16 2.24
CA TYR A 252 -25.42 -8.93 2.37
C TYR A 252 -25.92 -7.91 1.35
N ASP A 253 -26.98 -8.25 0.64
CA ASP A 253 -27.68 -7.38 -0.30
C ASP A 253 -28.69 -6.44 0.40
N SER A 254 -29.53 -5.71 -0.38
CA SER A 254 -30.50 -4.76 0.16
C SER A 254 -31.64 -5.39 0.97
N VAL A 255 -31.90 -6.68 0.76
CA VAL A 255 -32.97 -7.42 1.49
C VAL A 255 -32.42 -8.32 2.59
N GLY A 256 -31.09 -8.41 2.72
CA GLY A 256 -30.41 -9.20 3.75
C GLY A 256 -30.06 -10.62 3.32
N THR A 257 -29.98 -10.88 2.01
CA THR A 257 -29.45 -12.16 1.50
C THR A 257 -27.93 -12.10 1.49
N GLU A 258 -27.28 -13.06 2.15
CA GLU A 258 -25.82 -13.23 2.13
C GLU A 258 -25.42 -14.10 0.94
N ALA A 259 -24.78 -13.50 -0.07
CA ALA A 259 -24.31 -14.20 -1.27
C ALA A 259 -23.37 -13.31 -2.10
N SER A 260 -22.97 -13.78 -3.31
CA SER A 260 -22.12 -13.00 -4.21
C SER A 260 -22.85 -11.77 -4.76
N LEU A 261 -22.15 -10.64 -4.80
CA LEU A 261 -22.66 -9.33 -5.20
C LEU A 261 -22.00 -8.86 -6.52
N ASN A 262 -22.65 -7.92 -7.22
CA ASN A 262 -22.09 -7.20 -8.38
C ASN A 262 -22.41 -5.71 -8.37
N ASP A 263 -22.75 -5.17 -7.21
CA ASP A 263 -22.96 -3.75 -7.01
C ASP A 263 -21.63 -2.99 -7.07
N LEU A 264 -21.68 -1.82 -7.70
CA LEU A 264 -20.55 -0.89 -7.80
C LEU A 264 -20.84 0.34 -6.93
N TRP A 265 -19.90 0.67 -6.07
CA TRP A 265 -20.00 1.77 -5.13
C TRP A 265 -18.82 2.71 -5.25
N LYS A 266 -19.04 3.98 -4.93
CA LYS A 266 -18.00 4.99 -4.74
C LYS A 266 -18.11 5.58 -3.34
N TYR A 267 -16.98 5.70 -2.62
CA TYR A 267 -16.86 6.39 -1.34
C TYR A 267 -16.04 7.66 -1.54
N SER A 268 -16.66 8.81 -1.29
CA SER A 268 -16.06 10.12 -1.48
C SER A 268 -16.57 11.07 -0.41
N ALA A 269 -15.67 11.88 0.16
CA ALA A 269 -16.01 12.88 1.19
C ALA A 269 -16.85 12.34 2.36
N GLY A 270 -16.66 11.07 2.75
CA GLY A 270 -17.40 10.44 3.85
C GLY A 270 -18.76 9.84 3.48
N GLU A 271 -19.16 9.89 2.22
CA GLU A 271 -20.45 9.38 1.75
C GLU A 271 -20.29 8.28 0.68
N TRP A 272 -21.21 7.30 0.71
CA TRP A 272 -21.32 6.27 -0.29
C TRP A 272 -22.30 6.66 -1.39
N THR A 273 -21.94 6.32 -2.63
CA THR A 273 -22.80 6.42 -3.81
C THR A 273 -22.91 5.06 -4.47
N TRP A 274 -24.11 4.55 -4.67
CA TRP A 274 -24.33 3.37 -5.50
C TRP A 274 -24.24 3.76 -6.98
N MET A 275 -23.20 3.29 -7.67
CA MET A 275 -22.84 3.71 -9.03
C MET A 275 -23.37 2.76 -10.11
N GLY A 276 -23.66 1.51 -9.78
CA GLY A 276 -24.11 0.51 -10.76
C GLY A 276 -24.30 -0.87 -10.15
N GLY A 277 -24.61 -1.82 -10.99
CA GLY A 277 -24.90 -3.18 -10.56
C GLY A 277 -26.26 -3.35 -9.89
N SER A 278 -26.52 -4.54 -9.40
CA SER A 278 -27.77 -4.87 -8.73
C SER A 278 -27.69 -4.66 -7.23
N ASN A 279 -28.79 -4.24 -6.62
CA ASN A 279 -28.94 -4.24 -5.17
C ASN A 279 -29.38 -5.61 -4.60
N LEU A 280 -29.47 -6.63 -5.45
CA LEU A 280 -29.78 -8.03 -5.09
C LEU A 280 -28.60 -8.92 -5.44
N ALA A 281 -28.36 -9.94 -4.62
CA ALA A 281 -27.29 -10.90 -4.79
C ALA A 281 -27.49 -11.87 -5.96
N ASN A 282 -26.46 -12.64 -6.29
CA ASN A 282 -26.43 -13.75 -7.23
C ASN A 282 -26.83 -13.39 -8.69
N GLN A 283 -26.53 -12.18 -9.11
CA GLN A 283 -26.84 -11.76 -10.48
C GLN A 283 -25.84 -12.35 -11.48
N LYS A 284 -26.36 -12.85 -12.60
CA LYS A 284 -25.53 -13.31 -13.72
C LYS A 284 -24.89 -12.12 -14.47
N GLY A 285 -23.81 -12.39 -15.20
CA GLY A 285 -23.17 -11.40 -16.06
C GLY A 285 -23.97 -11.09 -17.33
N THR A 286 -23.87 -9.84 -17.80
CA THR A 286 -24.34 -9.41 -19.12
C THR A 286 -23.13 -8.92 -19.91
N TYR A 287 -22.70 -9.69 -20.91
CA TYR A 287 -21.39 -9.51 -21.55
C TYR A 287 -21.43 -8.58 -22.77
N GLY A 288 -22.52 -8.56 -23.51
CA GLY A 288 -22.64 -7.79 -24.76
C GLY A 288 -21.70 -8.29 -25.86
N THR A 289 -21.11 -7.35 -26.60
CA THR A 289 -20.14 -7.66 -27.65
C THR A 289 -18.73 -7.46 -27.14
N LEU A 290 -17.85 -8.46 -27.35
CA LEU A 290 -16.44 -8.41 -26.95
C LEU A 290 -15.77 -7.13 -27.49
N GLY A 291 -15.04 -6.41 -26.62
CA GLY A 291 -14.36 -5.16 -26.94
C GLY A 291 -15.28 -3.95 -27.12
N SER A 292 -16.59 -4.06 -26.80
CA SER A 292 -17.55 -2.97 -26.98
C SER A 292 -18.17 -2.56 -25.65
N ALA A 293 -17.97 -1.28 -25.27
CA ALA A 293 -18.64 -0.71 -24.10
C ALA A 293 -20.14 -0.59 -24.33
N ALA A 294 -20.93 -0.85 -23.32
CA ALA A 294 -22.37 -0.60 -23.32
C ALA A 294 -22.91 -0.45 -21.90
N SER A 295 -23.90 0.41 -21.71
CA SER A 295 -24.55 0.66 -20.41
C SER A 295 -25.28 -0.57 -19.84
N SER A 296 -25.59 -1.56 -20.70
CA SER A 296 -26.17 -2.85 -20.30
C SER A 296 -25.14 -3.87 -19.84
N ASN A 297 -23.87 -3.67 -20.17
CA ASN A 297 -22.80 -4.60 -19.80
C ASN A 297 -22.58 -4.54 -18.30
N ILE A 298 -22.44 -5.72 -17.68
CA ILE A 298 -22.12 -5.80 -16.25
C ILE A 298 -21.50 -7.15 -15.93
N PRO A 299 -20.38 -7.18 -15.20
CA PRO A 299 -19.82 -8.44 -14.71
C PRO A 299 -20.82 -9.15 -13.78
N GLY A 300 -20.85 -10.47 -13.82
CA GLY A 300 -21.66 -11.27 -12.89
C GLY A 300 -21.21 -11.10 -11.44
N ALA A 301 -22.11 -11.35 -10.51
CA ALA A 301 -21.84 -11.30 -9.07
C ALA A 301 -20.69 -12.24 -8.71
N ARG A 302 -19.66 -11.73 -8.04
CA ARG A 302 -18.40 -12.44 -7.80
C ARG A 302 -17.65 -11.97 -6.56
N CYS A 303 -16.80 -12.85 -6.04
CA CYS A 303 -15.82 -12.57 -5.00
C CYS A 303 -14.43 -13.07 -5.42
N GLU A 304 -13.40 -12.70 -4.69
CA GLU A 304 -12.00 -13.11 -4.91
C GLU A 304 -11.48 -12.88 -6.35
N ALA A 305 -12.01 -11.88 -7.03
CA ALA A 305 -11.45 -11.37 -8.28
C ALA A 305 -10.24 -10.49 -8.00
N VAL A 306 -9.46 -10.15 -9.01
CA VAL A 306 -8.41 -9.14 -8.91
C VAL A 306 -8.72 -7.91 -9.74
N SER A 307 -8.10 -6.81 -9.36
CA SER A 307 -8.33 -5.51 -9.95
C SER A 307 -7.05 -4.72 -10.19
N TRP A 308 -7.08 -3.85 -11.19
CA TRP A 308 -6.02 -2.90 -11.49
C TRP A 308 -6.63 -1.55 -11.88
N ILE A 309 -5.80 -0.52 -11.77
CA ILE A 309 -6.06 0.77 -12.42
C ILE A 309 -4.96 1.02 -13.45
N ASP A 310 -5.31 1.38 -14.67
CA ASP A 310 -4.31 1.65 -15.69
C ASP A 310 -3.82 3.12 -15.67
N SER A 311 -2.99 3.50 -16.65
CA SER A 311 -2.46 4.87 -16.73
C SER A 311 -3.49 5.90 -17.18
N SER A 312 -4.60 5.47 -17.74
CA SER A 312 -5.74 6.31 -18.14
C SER A 312 -6.72 6.54 -16.99
N GLY A 313 -6.58 5.77 -15.89
CA GLY A 313 -7.50 5.78 -14.75
C GLY A 313 -8.67 4.82 -14.92
N ASP A 314 -8.64 3.95 -15.94
CA ASP A 314 -9.67 2.94 -16.15
C ASP A 314 -9.51 1.78 -15.18
N PHE A 315 -10.63 1.22 -14.71
CA PHE A 315 -10.65 0.13 -13.73
C PHE A 315 -10.73 -1.21 -14.43
N TRP A 316 -9.79 -2.09 -14.13
CA TRP A 316 -9.73 -3.44 -14.67
C TRP A 316 -10.15 -4.47 -13.63
N LEU A 317 -10.86 -5.51 -14.08
CA LEU A 317 -11.33 -6.63 -13.25
C LEU A 317 -11.06 -7.95 -13.98
N PHE A 318 -10.50 -8.94 -13.28
CA PHE A 318 -10.25 -10.26 -13.86
C PHE A 318 -10.72 -11.38 -12.93
N GLY A 319 -11.45 -12.33 -13.50
CA GLY A 319 -11.76 -13.62 -12.89
C GLY A 319 -12.60 -13.54 -11.62
N GLY A 320 -12.23 -14.36 -10.64
CA GLY A 320 -12.95 -14.52 -9.37
C GLY A 320 -13.89 -15.75 -9.38
N LEU A 321 -14.51 -16.00 -8.23
CA LEU A 321 -15.54 -17.02 -8.04
C LEU A 321 -16.92 -16.36 -8.18
N GLY A 322 -17.57 -16.55 -9.33
CA GLY A 322 -18.78 -15.77 -9.64
C GLY A 322 -19.70 -16.40 -10.68
N TYR A 323 -20.73 -15.63 -11.03
CA TYR A 323 -21.78 -16.03 -11.98
C TYR A 323 -21.42 -15.62 -13.40
N ASP A 324 -21.48 -16.55 -14.31
CA ASP A 324 -21.30 -16.36 -15.76
C ASP A 324 -22.56 -15.82 -16.47
N SER A 325 -22.52 -15.73 -17.81
CA SER A 325 -23.67 -15.30 -18.62
C SER A 325 -24.86 -16.25 -18.54
N SER A 326 -24.63 -17.55 -18.28
CA SER A 326 -25.68 -18.56 -18.12
C SER A 326 -26.34 -18.55 -16.73
N GLY A 327 -25.70 -17.92 -15.73
CA GLY A 327 -26.09 -17.97 -14.33
C GLY A 327 -25.48 -19.14 -13.56
N THR A 328 -24.40 -19.73 -14.07
CA THR A 328 -23.62 -20.75 -13.36
C THR A 328 -22.54 -20.08 -12.51
N ARG A 329 -22.42 -20.49 -11.23
CA ARG A 329 -21.40 -19.98 -10.31
C ARG A 329 -20.20 -20.92 -10.22
N ALA A 330 -19.05 -20.45 -10.70
CA ALA A 330 -17.77 -21.16 -10.61
C ALA A 330 -16.60 -20.18 -10.92
N PRO A 331 -15.33 -20.63 -10.96
CA PRO A 331 -14.22 -19.79 -11.36
C PRO A 331 -14.37 -19.18 -12.76
N LEU A 332 -14.00 -17.92 -12.90
CA LEU A 332 -14.07 -17.10 -14.13
C LEU A 332 -12.67 -16.76 -14.65
N ASN A 333 -12.56 -16.44 -15.94
CA ASN A 333 -11.36 -15.87 -16.57
C ASN A 333 -11.66 -14.69 -17.49
N ASP A 334 -12.81 -14.09 -17.33
CA ASP A 334 -13.22 -12.89 -18.04
C ASP A 334 -12.43 -11.67 -17.57
N LEU A 335 -12.02 -10.84 -18.52
CA LEU A 335 -11.35 -9.56 -18.27
C LEU A 335 -12.28 -8.42 -18.67
N TRP A 336 -12.46 -7.47 -17.77
CA TRP A 336 -13.34 -6.34 -17.93
C TRP A 336 -12.62 -5.02 -17.70
N ILE A 337 -13.07 -3.97 -18.40
CA ILE A 337 -12.70 -2.58 -18.17
C ILE A 337 -13.96 -1.79 -17.80
N TYR A 338 -13.86 -0.95 -16.77
CA TYR A 338 -14.85 0.08 -16.47
C TYR A 338 -14.24 1.45 -16.78
N SER A 339 -14.79 2.11 -17.78
CA SER A 339 -14.35 3.41 -18.26
C SER A 339 -15.55 4.28 -18.61
N ASN A 340 -15.51 5.57 -18.28
CA ASN A 340 -16.57 6.54 -18.59
C ASN A 340 -17.99 6.10 -18.17
N GLY A 341 -18.10 5.31 -17.08
CA GLY A 341 -19.38 4.86 -16.55
C GLY A 341 -19.93 3.57 -17.17
N GLU A 342 -19.18 2.91 -18.06
CA GLU A 342 -19.63 1.71 -18.76
C GLU A 342 -18.60 0.58 -18.65
N TRP A 343 -19.10 -0.67 -18.61
CA TRP A 343 -18.28 -1.86 -18.65
C TRP A 343 -18.04 -2.34 -20.08
N THR A 344 -16.83 -2.77 -20.36
CA THR A 344 -16.44 -3.49 -21.59
C THR A 344 -15.91 -4.87 -21.21
N TRP A 345 -16.46 -5.92 -21.80
CA TRP A 345 -15.86 -7.24 -21.76
C TRP A 345 -14.70 -7.32 -22.75
N GLU A 346 -13.48 -7.34 -22.24
CA GLU A 346 -12.26 -7.13 -23.05
C GLU A 346 -11.66 -8.45 -23.55
N SER A 347 -11.66 -9.49 -22.73
CA SER A 347 -11.15 -10.81 -23.11
C SER A 347 -11.62 -11.92 -22.17
N GLY A 348 -11.17 -13.15 -22.41
CA GLY A 348 -11.60 -14.32 -21.66
C GLY A 348 -12.96 -14.85 -22.10
N SER A 349 -13.55 -15.76 -21.33
CA SER A 349 -14.81 -16.41 -21.65
C SER A 349 -15.97 -15.83 -20.85
N GLU A 350 -17.15 -15.79 -21.45
CA GLU A 350 -18.40 -15.52 -20.75
C GLU A 350 -18.94 -16.71 -19.93
N LEU A 351 -18.24 -17.86 -19.98
CA LEU A 351 -18.60 -19.11 -19.28
C LEU A 351 -17.52 -19.46 -18.26
N VAL A 352 -17.94 -20.12 -17.17
CA VAL A 352 -17.07 -20.57 -16.08
C VAL A 352 -16.13 -21.73 -16.47
N ASN A 353 -15.16 -22.02 -15.59
CA ASN A 353 -14.30 -23.22 -15.60
C ASN A 353 -13.44 -23.39 -16.87
N GLN A 354 -13.02 -22.30 -17.47
CA GLN A 354 -12.20 -22.36 -18.68
C GLN A 354 -10.74 -22.67 -18.36
N SER A 355 -10.14 -23.60 -19.10
CA SER A 355 -8.71 -23.87 -19.05
C SER A 355 -7.92 -22.70 -19.65
N GLY A 356 -6.71 -22.46 -19.14
CA GLY A 356 -5.79 -21.47 -19.69
C GLY A 356 -5.12 -21.93 -20.99
N VAL A 357 -4.77 -20.97 -21.83
CA VAL A 357 -3.94 -21.15 -23.03
C VAL A 357 -2.61 -20.47 -22.81
N TYR A 358 -1.54 -21.24 -22.60
CA TYR A 358 -0.25 -20.74 -22.14
C TYR A 358 0.69 -20.29 -23.25
N GLY A 359 0.61 -20.91 -24.43
CA GLY A 359 1.53 -20.66 -25.53
C GLY A 359 2.99 -20.96 -25.17
N THR A 360 3.92 -20.15 -25.67
CA THR A 360 5.35 -20.26 -25.35
C THR A 360 5.69 -19.28 -24.23
N GLN A 361 6.39 -19.75 -23.19
CA GLN A 361 6.79 -18.92 -22.05
C GLN A 361 7.62 -17.72 -22.51
N GLY A 362 7.27 -16.54 -21.99
CA GLY A 362 7.90 -15.25 -22.34
C GLY A 362 7.42 -14.65 -23.67
N VAL A 363 6.52 -15.31 -24.41
CA VAL A 363 6.03 -14.85 -25.71
C VAL A 363 4.56 -14.42 -25.61
N ALA A 364 4.28 -13.16 -25.90
CA ALA A 364 2.91 -12.65 -26.02
C ALA A 364 2.23 -13.22 -27.26
N ALA A 365 0.95 -13.55 -27.16
CA ALA A 365 0.14 -13.96 -28.31
C ALA A 365 -1.34 -13.69 -28.06
N PRO A 366 -2.13 -13.35 -29.11
CA PRO A 366 -3.55 -13.02 -28.97
C PRO A 366 -4.41 -14.17 -28.42
N GLY A 367 -3.93 -15.42 -28.56
CA GLY A 367 -4.63 -16.61 -28.06
C GLY A 367 -4.27 -16.98 -26.62
N ASN A 368 -3.26 -16.36 -26.03
CA ASN A 368 -2.89 -16.63 -24.65
C ASN A 368 -3.95 -16.08 -23.69
N VAL A 369 -4.33 -16.89 -22.70
CA VAL A 369 -5.26 -16.45 -21.66
C VAL A 369 -5.02 -17.26 -20.37
N PRO A 370 -4.96 -16.63 -19.20
CA PRO A 370 -4.96 -17.37 -17.94
C PRO A 370 -6.24 -18.18 -17.77
N GLY A 371 -6.15 -19.35 -17.17
CA GLY A 371 -7.33 -20.16 -16.86
C GLY A 371 -8.22 -19.51 -15.79
N ALA A 372 -9.46 -19.93 -15.74
CA ALA A 372 -10.46 -19.48 -14.79
C ALA A 372 -9.98 -19.71 -13.35
N ARG A 373 -9.96 -18.65 -12.52
CA ARG A 373 -9.35 -18.66 -11.19
C ARG A 373 -9.91 -17.62 -10.24
N PHE A 374 -9.68 -17.82 -8.95
CA PHE A 374 -10.01 -16.92 -7.85
C PHE A 374 -8.91 -16.95 -6.80
N GLY A 375 -8.88 -15.96 -5.89
CA GLY A 375 -7.87 -15.87 -4.82
C GLY A 375 -6.44 -15.66 -5.33
N ASN A 376 -6.29 -15.16 -6.53
CA ASN A 376 -5.02 -14.75 -7.12
C ASN A 376 -4.65 -13.32 -6.68
N VAL A 377 -3.41 -12.90 -6.93
CA VAL A 377 -2.97 -11.51 -6.71
C VAL A 377 -2.57 -10.84 -7.99
N SER A 378 -2.55 -9.51 -7.93
CA SER A 378 -2.28 -8.65 -9.07
C SER A 378 -1.34 -7.51 -8.75
N TRP A 379 -0.60 -7.04 -9.75
CA TRP A 379 0.26 -5.86 -9.69
C TRP A 379 0.11 -5.04 -10.96
N ARG A 380 0.43 -3.76 -10.85
CA ARG A 380 0.74 -2.91 -11.98
C ARG A 380 2.20 -2.45 -11.86
N ASP A 381 3.00 -2.69 -12.89
CA ASP A 381 4.37 -2.20 -12.91
C ASP A 381 4.45 -0.72 -13.36
N ARG A 382 5.63 -0.12 -13.24
CA ARG A 382 5.86 1.28 -13.61
C ARG A 382 5.61 1.60 -15.09
N THR A 383 5.67 0.59 -15.95
CA THR A 383 5.44 0.73 -17.39
C THR A 383 3.97 0.53 -17.77
N GLY A 384 3.11 0.30 -16.76
CA GLY A 384 1.67 0.14 -16.91
C GLY A 384 1.22 -1.27 -17.27
N ASN A 385 2.11 -2.27 -17.29
CA ASN A 385 1.69 -3.65 -17.50
C ASN A 385 0.91 -4.17 -16.28
N LEU A 386 -0.11 -4.97 -16.55
CA LEU A 386 -0.87 -5.65 -15.52
C LEU A 386 -0.27 -7.05 -15.30
N TRP A 387 -0.11 -7.44 -14.04
CA TRP A 387 0.48 -8.72 -13.66
C TRP A 387 -0.48 -9.52 -12.80
N LEU A 388 -0.43 -10.85 -12.93
CA LEU A 388 -1.29 -11.79 -12.24
C LEU A 388 -0.46 -12.99 -11.75
N PHE A 389 -0.69 -13.46 -10.52
CA PHE A 389 -0.01 -14.64 -9.99
C PHE A 389 -0.95 -15.55 -9.21
N GLY A 390 -0.87 -16.85 -9.46
CA GLY A 390 -1.41 -17.89 -8.62
C GLY A 390 -2.93 -17.96 -8.57
N GLY A 391 -3.46 -18.22 -7.36
CA GLY A 391 -4.87 -18.47 -7.10
C GLY A 391 -5.25 -19.96 -7.16
N THR A 392 -6.54 -20.23 -7.06
CA THR A 392 -7.13 -21.56 -7.25
C THR A 392 -8.00 -21.57 -8.51
N GLY A 393 -7.81 -22.55 -9.37
CA GLY A 393 -8.54 -22.62 -10.64
C GLY A 393 -7.95 -23.61 -11.62
N PHE A 394 -8.04 -23.27 -12.90
CA PHE A 394 -7.66 -24.14 -14.02
C PHE A 394 -6.33 -23.66 -14.63
N ALA A 395 -5.42 -24.60 -14.83
CA ALA A 395 -4.20 -24.37 -15.62
C ALA A 395 -4.45 -24.70 -17.10
N SER A 396 -3.49 -25.29 -17.77
CA SER A 396 -3.64 -25.72 -19.19
C SER A 396 -4.57 -26.92 -19.39
N SER A 397 -5.08 -27.51 -18.32
CA SER A 397 -5.99 -28.68 -18.38
C SER A 397 -7.28 -28.40 -17.61
N ALA A 398 -8.31 -29.22 -17.87
CA ALA A 398 -9.60 -29.12 -17.19
C ALA A 398 -9.58 -29.66 -15.73
N VAL A 399 -8.40 -29.68 -15.09
CA VAL A 399 -8.24 -30.06 -13.69
C VAL A 399 -8.03 -28.78 -12.88
N SER A 400 -8.85 -28.58 -11.85
CA SER A 400 -8.72 -27.47 -10.92
C SER A 400 -7.72 -27.78 -9.81
N GLY A 401 -6.97 -26.77 -9.38
CA GLY A 401 -6.01 -26.84 -8.29
C GLY A 401 -5.37 -25.49 -8.01
N THR A 402 -4.41 -25.47 -7.10
CA THR A 402 -3.68 -24.24 -6.76
C THR A 402 -2.59 -23.95 -7.78
N LEU A 403 -2.40 -22.69 -8.11
CA LEU A 403 -1.57 -22.21 -9.20
C LEU A 403 -0.34 -21.43 -8.69
N ASN A 404 0.73 -21.43 -9.48
CA ASN A 404 1.91 -20.58 -9.26
C ASN A 404 2.44 -19.95 -10.56
N ASP A 405 1.60 -19.86 -11.55
CA ASP A 405 1.91 -19.23 -12.83
C ASP A 405 1.87 -17.69 -12.69
N LEU A 406 2.85 -17.03 -13.30
CA LEU A 406 2.95 -15.59 -13.41
C LEU A 406 2.61 -15.16 -14.83
N TRP A 407 1.67 -14.23 -14.94
CA TRP A 407 1.20 -13.69 -16.21
C TRP A 407 1.40 -12.18 -16.26
N LYS A 408 1.62 -11.67 -17.46
CA LYS A 408 1.68 -10.24 -17.77
C LYS A 408 0.71 -9.93 -18.92
N TYR A 409 -0.13 -8.90 -18.72
CA TYR A 409 -1.01 -8.36 -19.76
C TYR A 409 -0.48 -7.02 -20.25
N ARG A 410 -0.34 -6.88 -21.56
CA ARG A 410 0.12 -5.67 -22.21
C ARG A 410 -0.42 -5.58 -23.63
N ASN A 411 -0.89 -4.39 -24.04
CA ASN A 411 -1.34 -4.10 -25.41
C ASN A 411 -2.37 -5.12 -25.93
N GLY A 412 -3.29 -5.57 -25.08
CA GLY A 412 -4.33 -6.55 -25.48
C GLY A 412 -3.90 -8.02 -25.43
N GLU A 413 -2.67 -8.34 -25.02
CA GLU A 413 -2.15 -9.70 -25.05
C GLU A 413 -1.60 -10.17 -23.70
N TRP A 414 -1.90 -11.43 -23.36
CA TRP A 414 -1.31 -12.12 -22.22
C TRP A 414 0.01 -12.78 -22.58
N THR A 415 0.95 -12.75 -21.65
CA THR A 415 2.23 -13.47 -21.69
C THR A 415 2.37 -14.32 -20.45
N TRP A 416 2.55 -15.63 -20.57
CA TRP A 416 2.97 -16.48 -19.47
C TRP A 416 4.47 -16.26 -19.18
N MET A 417 4.80 -15.70 -18.03
CA MET A 417 6.16 -15.26 -17.70
C MET A 417 6.98 -16.29 -16.95
N SER A 418 6.38 -16.97 -15.96
CA SER A 418 7.06 -17.99 -15.15
C SER A 418 6.04 -18.91 -14.45
N GLY A 419 6.54 -19.88 -13.68
CA GLY A 419 5.73 -20.84 -12.95
C GLY A 419 5.27 -21.99 -13.82
N SER A 420 4.38 -22.84 -13.29
CA SER A 420 3.91 -24.07 -13.93
C SER A 420 2.67 -23.82 -14.79
N SER A 421 2.58 -24.48 -15.95
CA SER A 421 1.36 -24.55 -16.74
C SER A 421 0.41 -25.68 -16.28
N ALA A 422 0.73 -26.35 -15.18
CA ALA A 422 -0.11 -27.35 -14.52
C ALA A 422 -0.45 -26.89 -13.10
N VAL A 423 -1.57 -27.35 -12.56
CA VAL A 423 -1.95 -27.11 -11.17
C VAL A 423 -0.97 -27.76 -10.20
N ASN A 424 -0.89 -27.24 -8.98
CA ASN A 424 -0.08 -27.77 -7.89
C ASN A 424 1.42 -27.90 -8.24
N GLY A 425 1.95 -26.96 -9.03
CA GLY A 425 3.38 -26.86 -9.34
C GLY A 425 4.26 -26.86 -8.09
N LEU A 426 5.56 -27.05 -8.27
CA LEU A 426 6.52 -27.05 -7.14
C LEU A 426 6.97 -25.63 -6.80
N ALA A 427 7.24 -25.40 -5.51
CA ALA A 427 8.01 -24.25 -5.04
C ALA A 427 9.51 -24.48 -5.26
N VAL A 428 10.24 -23.44 -5.65
CA VAL A 428 11.71 -23.46 -5.72
C VAL A 428 12.24 -22.20 -5.04
N TYR A 429 12.72 -22.36 -3.81
CA TYR A 429 13.13 -21.21 -2.98
C TYR A 429 14.55 -20.71 -3.30
N GLY A 430 15.46 -21.61 -3.70
CA GLY A 430 16.85 -21.25 -3.91
C GLY A 430 17.55 -20.84 -2.61
N VAL A 431 18.43 -19.84 -2.70
CA VAL A 431 19.13 -19.28 -1.52
C VAL A 431 18.46 -17.95 -1.15
N GLN A 432 18.12 -17.78 0.12
CA GLN A 432 17.49 -16.57 0.63
C GLN A 432 18.32 -15.32 0.30
N GLY A 433 17.66 -14.28 -0.20
CA GLY A 433 18.29 -13.03 -0.64
C GLY A 433 18.94 -13.07 -2.02
N ILE A 434 19.02 -14.25 -2.68
CA ILE A 434 19.68 -14.40 -3.97
C ILE A 434 18.63 -14.59 -5.08
N PRO A 435 18.54 -13.66 -6.07
CA PRO A 435 17.68 -13.86 -7.24
C PRO A 435 18.21 -14.98 -8.12
N ALA A 436 17.33 -15.78 -8.69
CA ALA A 436 17.69 -16.78 -9.69
C ALA A 436 16.54 -17.08 -10.64
N ALA A 437 16.84 -17.36 -11.91
CA ALA A 437 15.86 -17.68 -12.95
C ALA A 437 15.05 -18.95 -12.65
N GLY A 438 15.56 -19.84 -11.79
CA GLY A 438 14.88 -21.06 -11.36
C GLY A 438 13.98 -20.89 -10.13
N ASN A 439 14.07 -19.76 -9.43
CA ASN A 439 13.26 -19.51 -8.24
C ASN A 439 11.78 -19.30 -8.64
N VAL A 440 10.88 -19.96 -7.91
CA VAL A 440 9.43 -19.83 -8.13
C VAL A 440 8.70 -19.97 -6.79
N PRO A 441 7.87 -19.01 -6.39
CA PRO A 441 6.99 -19.18 -5.23
C PRO A 441 6.07 -20.39 -5.38
N GLY A 442 5.75 -21.06 -4.29
CA GLY A 442 4.82 -22.20 -4.29
C GLY A 442 3.42 -21.79 -4.73
N PRO A 443 2.64 -22.77 -5.25
CA PRO A 443 1.24 -22.54 -5.64
C PRO A 443 0.43 -22.13 -4.41
N ARG A 444 -0.30 -21.01 -4.53
CA ARG A 444 -1.00 -20.38 -3.40
C ARG A 444 -2.22 -19.58 -3.81
N GLN A 445 -3.15 -19.44 -2.87
CA GLN A 445 -4.31 -18.57 -2.96
C GLN A 445 -4.29 -17.53 -1.85
N ASN A 446 -4.91 -16.39 -2.10
CA ASN A 446 -5.11 -15.28 -1.17
C ASN A 446 -3.84 -14.79 -0.45
N PRO A 447 -2.69 -14.68 -1.15
CA PRO A 447 -1.55 -13.93 -0.63
C PRO A 447 -1.83 -12.42 -0.75
N VAL A 448 -0.91 -11.58 -0.26
CA VAL A 448 -0.91 -10.13 -0.57
C VAL A 448 0.22 -9.77 -1.50
N SER A 449 0.06 -8.58 -2.10
CA SER A 449 0.98 -8.08 -3.11
C SER A 449 1.22 -6.57 -2.97
N TRP A 450 2.41 -6.12 -3.35
CA TRP A 450 2.79 -4.71 -3.43
C TRP A 450 3.64 -4.44 -4.68
N THR A 451 3.60 -3.21 -5.16
CA THR A 451 4.62 -2.68 -6.08
C THR A 451 5.40 -1.60 -5.33
N ASP A 452 6.70 -1.78 -5.16
CA ASP A 452 7.55 -0.79 -4.49
C ASP A 452 7.81 0.46 -5.35
N LEU A 453 8.49 1.46 -4.78
CA LEU A 453 8.85 2.69 -5.50
C LEU A 453 9.81 2.44 -6.66
N SER A 454 10.54 1.33 -6.67
CA SER A 454 11.42 0.90 -7.77
C SER A 454 10.68 0.14 -8.87
N GLY A 455 9.40 -0.25 -8.63
CA GLY A 455 8.57 -1.01 -9.56
C GLY A 455 8.78 -2.53 -9.45
N ASN A 456 9.44 -3.01 -8.40
CA ASN A 456 9.53 -4.42 -8.12
C ASN A 456 8.19 -4.94 -7.60
N LEU A 457 7.85 -6.18 -7.95
CA LEU A 457 6.62 -6.83 -7.50
C LEU A 457 6.92 -7.66 -6.25
N TRP A 458 6.14 -7.45 -5.21
CA TRP A 458 6.28 -8.15 -3.94
C TRP A 458 5.09 -9.05 -3.67
N LEU A 459 5.33 -10.23 -3.09
CA LEU A 459 4.35 -11.25 -2.76
C LEU A 459 4.62 -11.77 -1.37
N MET A 460 3.57 -11.90 -0.52
CA MET A 460 3.72 -12.48 0.80
C MET A 460 2.58 -13.42 1.15
N GLY A 461 2.93 -14.54 1.77
CA GLY A 461 2.02 -15.44 2.43
C GLY A 461 1.00 -16.11 1.52
N GLY A 462 -0.22 -16.28 2.02
CA GLY A 462 -1.29 -17.03 1.36
C GLY A 462 -1.45 -18.44 1.93
N SER A 463 -2.46 -19.15 1.47
CA SER A 463 -2.66 -20.58 1.73
C SER A 463 -2.16 -21.39 0.53
N GLY A 464 -1.13 -22.21 0.71
CA GLY A 464 -0.45 -22.85 -0.42
C GLY A 464 0.54 -23.92 -0.03
N LYS A 465 1.32 -24.36 -1.02
CA LYS A 465 2.36 -25.37 -0.83
C LYS A 465 3.72 -24.74 -0.53
N ASP A 466 4.38 -25.30 0.46
CA ASP A 466 5.73 -24.95 0.89
C ASP A 466 6.84 -25.72 0.12
N SER A 467 8.10 -25.60 0.55
CA SER A 467 9.26 -26.31 -0.07
C SER A 467 9.18 -27.83 0.11
N ALA A 468 8.50 -28.29 1.18
CA ALA A 468 8.29 -29.71 1.47
C ALA A 468 7.05 -30.28 0.76
N THR A 469 6.35 -29.47 -0.09
CA THR A 469 5.08 -29.80 -0.76
C THR A 469 3.87 -29.96 0.18
N GLU A 470 4.01 -29.57 1.43
CA GLU A 470 2.91 -29.54 2.41
C GLU A 470 2.03 -28.31 2.17
N PHE A 471 0.71 -28.47 2.37
CA PHE A 471 -0.26 -27.39 2.20
C PHE A 471 -0.53 -26.73 3.55
N GLY A 472 -0.35 -25.41 3.63
CA GLY A 472 -0.57 -24.68 4.88
C GLY A 472 -0.54 -23.17 4.70
N LEU A 473 -0.42 -22.46 5.82
CA LEU A 473 -0.33 -21.01 5.88
C LEU A 473 1.12 -20.59 5.68
N LEU A 474 1.35 -19.75 4.70
CA LEU A 474 2.69 -19.29 4.33
C LEU A 474 2.99 -17.92 4.94
N ASN A 475 4.28 -17.66 5.22
CA ASN A 475 4.79 -16.35 5.65
C ASN A 475 6.01 -15.89 4.87
N ASP A 476 6.30 -16.58 3.78
CA ASP A 476 7.41 -16.25 2.90
C ASP A 476 7.17 -14.95 2.15
N LEU A 477 8.20 -14.11 2.09
CA LEU A 477 8.21 -12.85 1.35
C LEU A 477 9.09 -12.99 0.11
N TRP A 478 8.54 -12.64 -1.03
CA TRP A 478 9.18 -12.74 -2.34
C TRP A 478 9.21 -11.40 -3.04
N LYS A 479 10.27 -11.17 -3.82
CA LYS A 479 10.42 -10.02 -4.72
C LYS A 479 10.69 -10.51 -6.15
N TYR A 480 9.93 -10.01 -7.13
CA TYR A 480 10.17 -10.23 -8.54
C TYR A 480 10.76 -8.99 -9.18
N ARG A 481 11.95 -9.15 -9.76
CA ARG A 481 12.70 -8.07 -10.41
C ARG A 481 13.45 -8.61 -11.61
N ASN A 482 13.46 -7.89 -12.73
CA ASN A 482 14.23 -8.22 -13.93
C ASN A 482 14.01 -9.65 -14.47
N GLY A 483 12.84 -10.24 -14.26
CA GLY A 483 12.52 -11.59 -14.73
C GLY A 483 12.82 -12.70 -13.72
N GLU A 484 13.30 -12.38 -12.52
CA GLU A 484 13.69 -13.36 -11.51
C GLU A 484 12.99 -13.13 -10.18
N TRP A 485 12.67 -14.24 -9.49
CA TRP A 485 12.19 -14.22 -8.13
C TRP A 485 13.33 -14.29 -7.13
N THR A 486 13.20 -13.56 -6.03
CA THR A 486 14.06 -13.65 -4.85
C THR A 486 13.20 -14.00 -3.65
N TRP A 487 13.51 -15.07 -2.93
CA TRP A 487 12.98 -15.31 -1.60
C TRP A 487 13.70 -14.40 -0.61
N VAL A 488 13.00 -13.38 -0.09
CA VAL A 488 13.62 -12.31 0.70
C VAL A 488 13.65 -12.65 2.19
N SER A 489 12.51 -13.06 2.75
CA SER A 489 12.40 -13.39 4.17
C SER A 489 11.24 -14.37 4.42
N GLY A 490 11.00 -14.70 5.69
CA GLY A 490 10.03 -15.71 6.10
C GLY A 490 10.60 -17.13 5.97
N SER A 491 9.76 -18.12 6.23
CA SER A 491 10.12 -19.53 6.16
C SER A 491 9.77 -20.12 4.80
N ASP A 492 10.53 -21.10 4.38
CA ASP A 492 10.20 -21.98 3.25
C ASP A 492 9.24 -23.13 3.65
N LEU A 493 8.90 -23.24 4.94
CA LEU A 493 7.90 -24.18 5.48
C LEU A 493 6.64 -23.44 5.89
N SER A 494 5.51 -24.10 5.73
CA SER A 494 4.19 -23.59 6.11
C SER A 494 3.93 -23.64 7.63
N ASN A 495 2.87 -22.95 8.06
CA ASN A 495 2.34 -22.94 9.42
C ASN A 495 3.32 -22.44 10.50
N GLN A 496 4.14 -21.46 10.14
CA GLN A 496 5.08 -20.84 11.09
C GLN A 496 4.41 -19.78 11.95
N ASP A 497 4.77 -19.75 13.22
CA ASP A 497 4.37 -18.72 14.18
C ASP A 497 4.97 -17.35 13.81
N GLY A 498 4.28 -16.27 14.16
CA GLY A 498 4.82 -14.92 14.06
C GLY A 498 5.84 -14.62 15.17
N THR A 499 6.91 -13.90 14.82
CA THR A 499 7.88 -13.35 15.78
C THR A 499 7.70 -11.85 15.88
N TYR A 500 7.22 -11.35 17.02
CA TYR A 500 6.72 -9.99 17.14
C TYR A 500 7.73 -8.96 17.68
N GLY A 501 8.71 -9.35 18.48
CA GLY A 501 9.66 -8.42 19.07
C GLY A 501 9.00 -7.31 19.91
N THR A 502 9.58 -6.11 19.88
CA THR A 502 9.03 -4.92 20.56
C THR A 502 8.16 -4.12 19.59
N GLN A 503 6.92 -3.82 19.98
CA GLN A 503 6.00 -3.05 19.14
C GLN A 503 6.60 -1.67 18.80
N GLY A 504 6.49 -1.31 17.52
CA GLY A 504 7.05 -0.06 16.96
C GLY A 504 8.56 -0.10 16.67
N THR A 505 9.23 -1.22 16.94
CA THR A 505 10.69 -1.34 16.70
C THR A 505 10.94 -2.28 15.53
N PRO A 506 11.61 -1.82 14.45
CA PRO A 506 12.03 -2.68 13.34
C PRO A 506 13.10 -3.68 13.79
N SER A 507 13.10 -4.88 13.24
CA SER A 507 14.11 -5.91 13.51
C SER A 507 14.10 -6.98 12.44
N LEU A 508 15.27 -7.49 12.06
CA LEU A 508 15.44 -8.67 11.19
C LEU A 508 14.80 -9.93 11.78
N GLY A 509 14.64 -9.99 13.12
CA GLY A 509 13.98 -11.09 13.78
C GLY A 509 12.45 -11.00 13.80
N ASN A 510 11.88 -9.87 13.45
CA ASN A 510 10.43 -9.71 13.37
C ASN A 510 9.92 -10.36 12.07
N ILE A 511 8.92 -11.21 12.18
CA ILE A 511 8.32 -11.87 11.00
C ILE A 511 6.83 -12.10 11.29
N PRO A 512 5.92 -11.62 10.42
CA PRO A 512 4.51 -11.99 10.51
C PRO A 512 4.35 -13.51 10.38
N GLY A 513 3.47 -14.11 11.15
CA GLY A 513 3.20 -15.54 11.04
C GLY A 513 2.45 -15.93 9.78
N GLY A 514 2.40 -17.22 9.47
CA GLY A 514 1.71 -17.77 8.31
C GLY A 514 0.25 -17.33 8.26
N ARG A 515 -0.21 -16.75 7.13
CA ARG A 515 -1.55 -16.16 7.00
C ARG A 515 -2.03 -16.00 5.57
N PHE A 516 -3.34 -15.88 5.38
CA PHE A 516 -3.99 -15.58 4.09
C PHE A 516 -5.16 -14.59 4.28
N ASP A 517 -5.73 -14.07 3.21
CA ASP A 517 -6.83 -13.09 3.22
C ASP A 517 -6.51 -11.81 4.02
N MET A 518 -5.25 -11.44 4.12
CA MET A 518 -4.82 -10.15 4.66
C MET A 518 -4.98 -9.05 3.61
N ILE A 519 -4.88 -7.81 4.06
CA ILE A 519 -4.80 -6.65 3.17
C ILE A 519 -3.45 -5.96 3.26
N SER A 520 -3.17 -5.19 2.23
CA SER A 520 -1.89 -4.52 2.06
C SER A 520 -2.05 -3.09 1.57
N TRP A 521 -1.10 -2.24 1.95
CA TRP A 521 -0.96 -0.87 1.45
C TRP A 521 0.50 -0.57 1.17
N ARG A 522 0.75 0.41 0.36
CA ARG A 522 2.03 1.09 0.25
C ARG A 522 1.82 2.55 0.63
N ASP A 523 2.59 3.05 1.58
CA ASP A 523 2.54 4.47 1.95
C ASP A 523 3.35 5.35 0.97
N VAL A 524 3.28 6.66 1.18
CA VAL A 524 3.97 7.64 0.34
C VAL A 524 5.50 7.54 0.42
N ASN A 525 6.04 6.97 1.51
CA ASN A 525 7.46 6.75 1.72
C ASN A 525 7.97 5.45 1.07
N GLY A 526 7.05 4.62 0.56
CA GLY A 526 7.38 3.33 -0.05
C GLY A 526 7.34 2.15 0.90
N ASN A 527 6.99 2.34 2.16
CA ASN A 527 6.85 1.25 3.11
C ASN A 527 5.66 0.35 2.72
N LEU A 528 5.83 -0.95 2.90
CA LEU A 528 4.81 -1.95 2.61
C LEU A 528 4.08 -2.30 3.91
N TRP A 529 2.78 -2.11 3.93
CA TRP A 529 1.94 -2.34 5.10
C TRP A 529 1.09 -3.60 4.93
N LEU A 530 0.89 -4.32 6.02
CA LEU A 530 0.12 -5.56 6.10
C LEU A 530 -0.81 -5.50 7.31
N PHE A 531 -2.07 -5.89 7.16
CA PHE A 531 -3.02 -5.98 8.27
C PHE A 531 -3.84 -7.27 8.23
N GLY A 532 -3.97 -7.91 9.38
CA GLY A 532 -4.95 -8.94 9.65
C GLY A 532 -4.76 -10.24 8.87
N GLY A 533 -5.85 -10.75 8.33
CA GLY A 533 -5.97 -12.06 7.70
C GLY A 533 -6.35 -13.16 8.68
N PHE A 534 -6.58 -14.38 8.18
CA PHE A 534 -6.62 -15.59 8.98
C PHE A 534 -5.22 -16.19 9.05
N GLY A 535 -4.68 -16.34 10.25
CA GLY A 535 -3.29 -16.76 10.38
C GLY A 535 -2.88 -17.14 11.78
N ILE A 536 -1.58 -17.35 11.93
CA ILE A 536 -0.92 -17.76 13.18
C ILE A 536 -0.17 -16.53 13.71
N ALA A 537 -0.55 -16.09 14.91
CA ALA A 537 0.20 -15.08 15.65
C ALA A 537 1.21 -15.77 16.60
N SER A 538 1.15 -15.52 17.88
CA SER A 538 1.91 -16.24 18.93
C SER A 538 1.07 -17.32 19.62
N GLY A 539 0.21 -18.05 18.88
CA GLY A 539 -0.71 -19.04 19.42
C GLY A 539 -1.60 -19.68 18.36
N PRO A 540 -2.74 -20.27 18.71
CA PRO A 540 -3.61 -20.94 17.75
C PRO A 540 -4.02 -20.02 16.59
N PRO A 541 -4.23 -20.57 15.38
CA PRO A 541 -4.65 -19.77 14.22
C PRO A 541 -6.06 -19.17 14.44
N GLY A 542 -6.28 -18.01 13.88
CA GLY A 542 -7.54 -17.28 13.91
C GLY A 542 -7.47 -15.96 13.16
N ASN A 543 -8.54 -15.17 13.24
CA ASN A 543 -8.58 -13.85 12.62
C ASN A 543 -7.68 -12.86 13.36
N LEU A 544 -6.80 -12.22 12.63
CA LEU A 544 -5.77 -11.32 13.15
C LEU A 544 -6.20 -9.85 13.01
N SER A 545 -5.68 -8.99 13.89
CA SER A 545 -5.81 -7.53 13.83
C SER A 545 -4.49 -6.81 14.08
N ASP A 546 -3.39 -7.51 13.87
CA ASP A 546 -2.05 -6.96 13.91
C ASP A 546 -1.74 -6.17 12.63
N LEU A 547 -1.04 -5.06 12.80
CA LEU A 547 -0.57 -4.19 11.73
C LEU A 547 0.95 -4.26 11.68
N TRP A 548 1.47 -4.54 10.51
CA TRP A 548 2.90 -4.65 10.24
C TRP A 548 3.33 -3.67 9.16
N MET A 549 4.55 -3.23 9.25
CA MET A 549 5.22 -2.42 8.24
C MET A 549 6.54 -3.09 7.86
N TYR A 550 6.82 -3.17 6.57
CA TYR A 550 8.08 -3.65 6.01
C TYR A 550 8.78 -2.52 5.28
N LEU A 551 10.06 -2.38 5.54
CA LEU A 551 10.98 -1.45 4.87
C LEU A 551 11.73 -2.24 3.79
N PRO A 552 11.38 -2.08 2.48
CA PRO A 552 12.01 -2.84 1.40
C PRO A 552 13.40 -2.37 1.04
#